data_44f0d24623f7bba596df44e0941c1ae9
#
_entry.id   44f0d24623f7bba596df44e0941c1ae9
#
_cell.length_a   1.000
_cell.length_b   1.000
_cell.length_c   1.000
_cell.angle_alpha   90.00
_cell.angle_beta   90.00
_cell.angle_gamma   90.00
#
_symmetry.space_group_name_H-M   'P 1'
#
loop_
_entity.id
_entity.type
_entity.pdbx_description
1 polymer ?
#
loop_
_entity_poly.entity_id
_entity_poly.type
_entity_poly.pdbx_seq_one_letter_code
_entity_poly.pdbx_strand_id
1 'polypeptide(L)'
;MAKQKNNLIFFAILLLLATVIFFGITITTALDRNRREIAALRRAVEAVPQSSGITANIAATTEKSPVIPCSNARFFKYPASRGGTLRTAIASDTGSLNPVTGNEATASSIIALCTSTLGIRNFENPEKFEPLMAESWQVSADGKKIYVKLRKNILWQDFVDPYTNKYVASETVTAHDFVFYVDVVRNMQVNAGALRSYFQDLESIRAISDLELEVVWKNEYYRSLEMTLGLIPLPRHFYCPDNAPFDPLKFNDDHKRNNMIVGCGAYKLTERVRDRKFVLERFENYFGSRLNIAPALEKRILEIVKADNTRLQMLLANDLDMLGLSAEQWNRRGSKKPFSKSVLTTGQKASDQPLQPGETLRRVKYLANAYFYIGYNLRNELFADRRVRQALTMLCNRDKILREVYHNQGRVISGPFFYNSPYYDKSIKPLPYDPAKALELLKSAGWQDSDGDGILDKNGKKFVFTALQVSGNPVQEKLLSIFKEDLARAGIDMKISPLEWPVYISKLDKRDYEVCSLGWQLPFESDPYQVWHSSQALNGSNHIGFANPAADRIIEEIRRTFDTAKRIELCHRFQKILHEEQPYTFLIVPETLQALSGRLENVQCFPLGLNSECFYIAR
;
A
#
# COMPACT_ATOMS: atom_id res chain seq x y z
N MET A 1 6.37 -44.35 50.58
CA MET A 1 5.94 -43.43 49.51
C MET A 1 7.04 -42.47 48.98
N ALA A 2 7.87 -41.84 49.82
CA ALA A 2 8.94 -40.92 49.38
C ALA A 2 10.03 -41.56 48.49
N LYS A 3 10.46 -42.80 48.81
CA LYS A 3 11.51 -43.52 48.07
C LYS A 3 11.07 -43.94 46.64
N GLN A 4 9.76 -44.18 46.41
CA GLN A 4 9.22 -44.52 45.10
C GLN A 4 9.07 -43.27 44.20
N LYS A 5 8.76 -42.10 44.75
CA LYS A 5 8.69 -40.84 44.03
C LYS A 5 10.06 -40.38 43.52
N ASN A 6 11.11 -40.55 44.32
CA ASN A 6 12.46 -40.18 43.91
C ASN A 6 13.01 -41.08 42.78
N ASN A 7 12.67 -42.38 42.77
CA ASN A 7 13.06 -43.28 41.70
C ASN A 7 12.32 -42.94 40.36
N LEU A 8 11.05 -42.51 40.43
CA LEU A 8 10.29 -42.08 39.23
C LEU A 8 10.86 -40.80 38.60
N ILE A 9 11.25 -39.83 39.43
CA ILE A 9 11.88 -38.58 38.98
C ILE A 9 13.27 -38.87 38.38
N PHE A 10 14.05 -39.76 39.00
CA PHE A 10 15.35 -40.16 38.49
C PHE A 10 15.24 -40.86 37.14
N PHE A 11 14.26 -41.76 36.93
CA PHE A 11 14.00 -42.40 35.65
C PHE A 11 13.51 -41.40 34.57
N ALA A 12 12.67 -40.44 34.96
CA ALA A 12 12.21 -39.40 34.01
C ALA A 12 13.35 -38.49 33.55
N ILE A 13 14.28 -38.12 34.44
CA ILE A 13 15.48 -37.33 34.10
C ILE A 13 16.42 -38.14 33.18
N LEU A 14 16.61 -39.44 33.48
CA LEU A 14 17.44 -40.32 32.63
C LEU A 14 16.84 -40.47 31.20
N LEU A 15 15.52 -40.59 31.10
CA LEU A 15 14.81 -40.67 29.83
C LEU A 15 14.93 -39.36 29.04
N LEU A 16 14.84 -38.22 29.72
CA LEU A 16 15.01 -36.89 29.11
C LEU A 16 16.45 -36.68 28.59
N LEU A 17 17.44 -37.08 29.39
CA LEU A 17 18.84 -37.04 28.98
C LEU A 17 19.14 -37.98 27.79
N ALA A 18 18.56 -39.17 27.79
CA ALA A 18 18.69 -40.10 26.66
C ALA A 18 18.06 -39.57 25.37
N THR A 19 16.90 -38.91 25.47
CA THR A 19 16.27 -38.24 24.30
C THR A 19 17.08 -37.06 23.80
N VAL A 20 17.62 -36.21 24.67
CA VAL A 20 18.48 -35.09 24.27
C VAL A 20 19.78 -35.58 23.61
N ILE A 21 20.39 -36.63 24.13
CA ILE A 21 21.60 -37.25 23.52
C ILE A 21 21.23 -37.87 22.17
N PHE A 22 20.12 -38.59 22.07
CA PHE A 22 19.66 -39.18 20.80
C PHE A 22 19.37 -38.12 19.72
N PHE A 23 18.69 -37.05 20.07
CA PHE A 23 18.46 -35.91 19.16
C PHE A 23 19.77 -35.21 18.81
N GLY A 24 20.70 -35.03 19.76
CA GLY A 24 22.03 -34.45 19.50
C GLY A 24 22.85 -35.29 18.52
N ILE A 25 22.84 -36.61 18.64
CA ILE A 25 23.53 -37.54 17.73
C ILE A 25 22.86 -37.52 16.36
N THR A 26 21.55 -37.45 16.28
CA THR A 26 20.80 -37.41 15.00
C THR A 26 21.06 -36.11 14.24
N ILE A 27 21.16 -34.99 14.95
CA ILE A 27 21.48 -33.69 14.34
C ILE A 27 22.92 -33.64 13.87
N THR A 28 23.90 -34.16 14.64
CA THR A 28 25.29 -34.20 14.22
C THR A 28 25.52 -35.13 13.03
N THR A 29 24.85 -36.27 12.97
CA THR A 29 24.92 -37.17 11.82
C THR A 29 24.29 -36.60 10.57
N ALA A 30 23.19 -35.85 10.69
CA ALA A 30 22.55 -35.12 9.58
C ALA A 30 23.46 -33.98 9.06
N LEU A 31 24.09 -33.22 9.97
CA LEU A 31 25.05 -32.18 9.60
C LEU A 31 26.30 -32.73 8.89
N ASP A 32 26.83 -33.85 9.36
CA ASP A 32 27.98 -34.51 8.72
C ASP A 32 27.61 -35.12 7.36
N ARG A 33 26.40 -35.64 7.21
CA ARG A 33 25.89 -36.08 5.91
C ARG A 33 25.79 -34.92 4.92
N ASN A 34 25.20 -33.81 5.33
CA ASN A 34 25.11 -32.61 4.49
C ASN A 34 26.48 -32.03 4.12
N ARG A 35 27.44 -32.04 5.05
CA ARG A 35 28.83 -31.64 4.76
C ARG A 35 29.48 -32.51 3.72
N ARG A 36 29.26 -33.85 3.77
CA ARG A 36 29.81 -34.81 2.78
C ARG A 36 29.16 -34.64 1.40
N GLU A 37 27.84 -34.36 1.36
CA GLU A 37 27.12 -34.09 0.11
C GLU A 37 27.57 -32.77 -0.53
N ILE A 38 27.78 -31.71 0.25
CA ILE A 38 28.33 -30.43 -0.24
C ILE A 38 29.77 -30.61 -0.74
N ALA A 39 30.60 -31.41 -0.05
CA ALA A 39 31.96 -31.70 -0.48
C ALA A 39 32.00 -32.58 -1.76
N ALA A 40 31.03 -33.48 -1.93
CA ALA A 40 30.86 -34.27 -3.15
C ALA A 40 30.41 -33.42 -4.34
N LEU A 41 29.47 -32.50 -4.12
CA LEU A 41 29.02 -31.51 -5.12
C LEU A 41 30.17 -30.58 -5.55
N ARG A 42 30.97 -30.09 -4.62
CA ARG A 42 32.17 -29.28 -4.96
C ARG A 42 33.14 -30.05 -5.84
N ARG A 43 33.44 -31.31 -5.51
CA ARG A 43 34.34 -32.16 -6.34
C ARG A 43 33.71 -32.48 -7.70
N ALA A 44 32.40 -32.64 -7.80
CA ALA A 44 31.71 -32.85 -9.07
C ALA A 44 31.75 -31.59 -9.95
N VAL A 45 31.66 -30.39 -9.37
CA VAL A 45 31.80 -29.11 -10.09
C VAL A 45 33.25 -28.87 -10.53
N GLU A 46 34.25 -29.26 -9.70
CA GLU A 46 35.67 -29.15 -10.04
C GLU A 46 36.13 -30.22 -11.06
N ALA A 47 35.38 -31.31 -11.21
CA ALA A 47 35.68 -32.41 -12.15
C ALA A 47 35.02 -32.21 -13.53
N VAL A 48 34.28 -31.11 -13.78
CA VAL A 48 33.81 -30.79 -15.13
C VAL A 48 35.01 -30.41 -16.00
N PRO A 49 35.34 -31.15 -17.04
CA PRO A 49 36.44 -30.80 -17.92
C PRO A 49 36.17 -29.42 -18.54
N GLN A 50 37.10 -28.48 -18.38
CA GLN A 50 37.11 -27.28 -19.20
C GLN A 50 37.36 -27.75 -20.64
N SER A 51 36.30 -27.92 -21.40
CA SER A 51 36.42 -28.18 -22.83
C SER A 51 37.00 -26.94 -23.49
N SER A 52 38.28 -27.09 -23.80
CA SER A 52 39.05 -26.21 -24.67
C SER A 52 38.31 -25.93 -25.98
N GLY A 53 38.09 -24.65 -26.24
CA GLY A 53 38.18 -24.06 -27.57
C GLY A 53 37.33 -24.65 -28.70
N ILE A 54 36.08 -24.19 -28.80
CA ILE A 54 35.48 -23.96 -30.12
C ILE A 54 35.10 -22.46 -30.17
N THR A 55 36.02 -21.65 -30.69
CA THR A 55 35.74 -20.31 -31.17
C THR A 55 34.89 -20.43 -32.42
N ALA A 56 33.59 -20.57 -32.23
CA ALA A 56 32.62 -20.25 -33.28
C ALA A 56 32.48 -18.71 -33.33
N ASN A 57 33.15 -18.11 -34.30
CA ASN A 57 32.87 -16.73 -34.71
C ASN A 57 31.44 -16.65 -35.23
N ILE A 58 30.47 -16.50 -34.33
CA ILE A 58 29.17 -15.92 -34.67
C ILE A 58 29.34 -14.43 -34.42
N ALA A 59 29.73 -13.71 -35.45
CA ALA A 59 29.52 -12.29 -35.57
C ALA A 59 27.99 -12.08 -35.66
N ALA A 60 27.31 -12.19 -34.53
CA ALA A 60 25.96 -11.66 -34.38
C ALA A 60 26.11 -10.13 -34.38
N THR A 61 25.85 -9.52 -35.49
CA THR A 61 25.49 -8.11 -35.57
C THR A 61 24.22 -7.94 -34.77
N THR A 62 24.37 -7.78 -33.45
CA THR A 62 23.30 -7.28 -32.60
C THR A 62 23.10 -5.82 -32.98
N GLU A 63 22.16 -5.55 -33.89
CA GLU A 63 21.52 -4.24 -33.93
C GLU A 63 21.01 -3.96 -32.52
N LYS A 64 21.74 -3.11 -31.81
CA LYS A 64 21.27 -2.53 -30.55
C LYS A 64 20.12 -1.62 -30.89
N SER A 65 18.89 -2.14 -30.92
CA SER A 65 17.71 -1.28 -30.89
C SER A 65 17.93 -0.27 -29.75
N PRO A 66 17.79 1.04 -29.98
CA PRO A 66 18.05 2.03 -28.95
C PRO A 66 17.09 1.76 -27.79
N VAL A 67 17.65 1.41 -26.63
CA VAL A 67 16.87 1.23 -25.40
C VAL A 67 16.33 2.60 -25.03
N ILE A 68 14.99 2.79 -25.05
CA ILE A 68 14.37 4.03 -24.61
C ILE A 68 14.67 4.18 -23.11
N PRO A 69 15.45 5.19 -22.70
CA PRO A 69 15.86 5.33 -21.30
C PRO A 69 14.66 5.71 -20.44
N CYS A 70 14.60 5.15 -19.21
CA CYS A 70 13.70 5.63 -18.18
C CYS A 70 14.32 6.89 -17.54
N SER A 71 13.65 8.03 -17.60
CA SER A 71 14.21 9.28 -17.06
C SER A 71 14.41 9.25 -15.54
N ASN A 72 13.72 8.35 -14.84
CA ASN A 72 13.95 8.10 -13.41
C ASN A 72 15.35 7.53 -13.12
N ALA A 73 16.07 7.00 -14.10
CA ALA A 73 17.44 6.46 -13.95
C ALA A 73 18.42 7.48 -13.32
N ARG A 74 18.22 8.78 -13.57
CA ARG A 74 19.03 9.86 -12.98
C ARG A 74 18.99 9.90 -11.44
N PHE A 75 17.98 9.31 -10.82
CA PHE A 75 17.83 9.24 -9.37
C PHE A 75 18.50 8.02 -8.75
N PHE A 76 18.89 7.04 -9.54
CA PHE A 76 19.63 5.88 -9.07
C PHE A 76 21.12 6.18 -9.14
N LYS A 77 21.79 6.13 -8.00
CA LYS A 77 23.23 6.30 -7.89
C LYS A 77 23.88 4.99 -7.51
N TYR A 78 25.00 4.72 -8.12
CA TYR A 78 25.74 3.49 -7.88
C TYR A 78 27.10 3.83 -7.25
N PRO A 79 27.26 3.66 -5.93
CA PRO A 79 28.57 3.77 -5.30
C PRO A 79 29.51 2.69 -5.86
N ALA A 80 30.83 2.91 -5.74
CA ALA A 80 31.85 1.97 -6.23
C ALA A 80 31.66 0.55 -5.66
N SER A 81 31.11 0.43 -4.45
CA SER A 81 30.70 -0.84 -3.85
C SER A 81 29.19 -0.89 -3.69
N ARG A 82 28.49 -1.69 -4.53
CA ARG A 82 27.08 -2.04 -4.32
C ARG A 82 26.96 -3.00 -3.15
N GLY A 83 25.91 -2.86 -2.35
CA GLY A 83 25.62 -3.76 -1.26
C GLY A 83 24.96 -3.08 -0.06
N GLY A 84 24.93 -3.81 1.05
CA GLY A 84 24.34 -3.34 2.29
C GLY A 84 22.89 -3.77 2.47
N THR A 85 22.47 -3.70 3.74
CA THR A 85 21.14 -4.14 4.17
C THR A 85 20.34 -2.96 4.69
N LEU A 86 19.13 -2.78 4.19
CA LEU A 86 18.12 -1.88 4.74
C LEU A 86 17.25 -2.64 5.73
N ARG A 87 17.26 -2.26 6.98
CA ARG A 87 16.41 -2.83 8.03
C ARG A 87 15.28 -1.89 8.37
N THR A 88 14.06 -2.41 8.28
CA THR A 88 12.83 -1.68 8.63
C THR A 88 11.96 -2.55 9.53
N ALA A 89 10.98 -1.95 10.19
CA ALA A 89 10.02 -2.71 10.99
C ALA A 89 8.58 -2.38 10.58
N ILE A 90 7.73 -3.40 10.62
CA ILE A 90 6.30 -3.35 10.35
C ILE A 90 5.52 -3.86 11.57
N ALA A 91 4.25 -3.44 11.71
CA ALA A 91 3.45 -3.78 12.88
C ALA A 91 2.85 -5.19 12.83
N SER A 92 2.60 -5.74 11.64
CA SER A 92 1.91 -7.03 11.47
C SER A 92 2.44 -7.81 10.27
N ASP A 93 2.33 -9.12 10.34
CA ASP A 93 2.50 -10.02 9.20
C ASP A 93 1.32 -9.86 8.23
N THR A 94 1.35 -10.56 7.11
CA THR A 94 0.26 -10.63 6.14
C THR A 94 -0.24 -12.06 5.96
N GLY A 95 -1.52 -12.20 5.66
CA GLY A 95 -2.14 -13.52 5.40
C GLY A 95 -1.70 -14.12 4.07
N SER A 96 -1.45 -13.30 3.06
CA SER A 96 -1.14 -13.74 1.70
C SER A 96 -0.15 -12.80 1.01
N LEU A 97 0.73 -13.36 0.18
CA LEU A 97 1.62 -12.64 -0.74
C LEU A 97 1.17 -12.82 -2.20
N ASN A 98 -0.01 -13.35 -2.43
CA ASN A 98 -0.57 -13.50 -3.77
C ASN A 98 -0.89 -12.10 -4.36
N PRO A 99 -0.37 -11.75 -5.55
CA PRO A 99 -0.56 -10.42 -6.14
C PRO A 99 -2.01 -10.06 -6.49
N VAL A 100 -2.90 -11.04 -6.52
CA VAL A 100 -4.32 -10.84 -6.86
C VAL A 100 -5.22 -10.81 -5.62
N THR A 101 -4.96 -11.68 -4.64
CA THR A 101 -5.81 -11.83 -3.44
C THR A 101 -5.22 -11.17 -2.19
N GLY A 102 -3.93 -10.85 -2.18
CA GLY A 102 -3.23 -10.19 -1.07
C GLY A 102 -3.40 -8.68 -1.12
N ASN A 103 -4.42 -8.13 -0.48
CA ASN A 103 -4.78 -6.71 -0.51
C ASN A 103 -4.39 -5.92 0.75
N GLU A 104 -3.67 -6.54 1.69
CA GLU A 104 -3.15 -5.87 2.88
C GLU A 104 -1.95 -4.97 2.55
N ALA A 105 -1.78 -3.87 3.29
CA ALA A 105 -0.69 -2.91 3.06
C ALA A 105 0.71 -3.54 3.12
N THR A 106 0.92 -4.47 4.06
CA THR A 106 2.17 -5.23 4.19
C THR A 106 2.42 -6.10 2.96
N ALA A 107 1.41 -6.86 2.51
CA ALA A 107 1.50 -7.67 1.30
C ALA A 107 1.82 -6.80 0.08
N SER A 108 1.06 -5.72 -0.12
CA SER A 108 1.24 -4.81 -1.25
C SER A 108 2.64 -4.21 -1.32
N SER A 109 3.25 -3.87 -0.18
CA SER A 109 4.62 -3.33 -0.13
C SER A 109 5.68 -4.36 -0.53
N ILE A 110 5.52 -5.62 -0.12
CA ILE A 110 6.42 -6.72 -0.48
C ILE A 110 6.23 -7.10 -1.95
N ILE A 111 4.97 -7.22 -2.40
CA ILE A 111 4.62 -7.50 -3.80
C ILE A 111 5.24 -6.46 -4.73
N ALA A 112 5.13 -5.16 -4.41
CA ALA A 112 5.70 -4.09 -5.21
C ALA A 112 7.23 -4.18 -5.37
N LEU A 113 7.95 -4.68 -4.36
CA LEU A 113 9.40 -4.90 -4.46
C LEU A 113 9.76 -6.13 -5.32
N CYS A 114 8.88 -7.14 -5.35
CA CYS A 114 9.12 -8.40 -6.06
C CYS A 114 8.57 -8.41 -7.48
N THR A 115 7.67 -7.48 -7.85
CA THR A 115 7.05 -7.39 -9.18
C THR A 115 7.48 -6.12 -9.91
N SER A 116 7.15 -6.03 -11.19
CA SER A 116 7.32 -4.82 -11.99
C SER A 116 6.09 -4.60 -12.87
N THR A 117 5.82 -3.34 -13.19
CA THR A 117 4.70 -2.92 -14.04
C THR A 117 5.16 -2.60 -15.46
N LEU A 118 4.21 -2.45 -16.39
CA LEU A 118 4.53 -2.05 -17.76
C LEU A 118 5.18 -0.65 -17.80
N GLY A 119 4.68 0.30 -17.01
CA GLY A 119 5.24 1.64 -16.89
C GLY A 119 5.32 2.09 -15.44
N ILE A 120 6.11 3.10 -15.16
CA ILE A 120 6.27 3.70 -13.84
C ILE A 120 6.03 5.21 -13.91
N ARG A 121 5.49 5.82 -12.85
CA ARG A 121 5.36 7.27 -12.81
C ARG A 121 6.73 7.95 -12.69
N ASN A 122 6.90 9.08 -13.36
CA ASN A 122 8.06 9.92 -13.18
C ASN A 122 8.11 10.44 -11.73
N PHE A 123 9.25 10.34 -11.06
CA PHE A 123 9.36 10.63 -9.63
C PHE A 123 9.19 12.13 -9.31
N GLU A 124 9.62 13.03 -10.18
CA GLU A 124 9.47 14.48 -10.00
C GLU A 124 8.15 15.01 -10.55
N ASN A 125 7.66 14.41 -11.64
CA ASN A 125 6.38 14.77 -12.25
C ASN A 125 5.46 13.55 -12.35
N PRO A 126 4.68 13.24 -11.31
CA PRO A 126 3.81 12.05 -11.28
C PRO A 126 2.67 12.04 -12.33
N GLU A 127 2.44 13.13 -13.06
CA GLU A 127 1.50 13.14 -14.18
C GLU A 127 2.01 12.33 -15.38
N LYS A 128 3.34 12.16 -15.49
CA LYS A 128 3.99 11.46 -16.59
C LYS A 128 4.32 10.03 -16.25
N PHE A 129 4.20 9.16 -17.24
CA PHE A 129 4.66 7.78 -17.17
C PHE A 129 5.97 7.59 -17.92
N GLU A 130 6.82 6.75 -17.37
CA GLU A 130 8.09 6.32 -17.92
C GLU A 130 8.00 4.85 -18.32
N PRO A 131 8.66 4.43 -19.42
CA PRO A 131 8.68 3.04 -19.82
C PRO A 131 9.50 2.19 -18.85
N LEU A 132 8.89 1.08 -18.37
CA LEU A 132 9.53 0.13 -17.46
C LEU A 132 9.65 -1.25 -18.12
N MET A 133 8.72 -2.20 -17.91
CA MET A 133 8.69 -3.45 -18.68
C MET A 133 8.26 -3.21 -20.12
N ALA A 134 7.38 -2.24 -20.36
CA ALA A 134 7.14 -1.74 -21.71
C ALA A 134 8.40 -1.03 -22.26
N GLU A 135 8.76 -1.31 -23.49
CA GLU A 135 9.73 -0.54 -24.27
C GLU A 135 9.07 0.74 -24.77
N SER A 136 7.82 0.64 -25.21
CA SER A 136 7.01 1.73 -25.71
C SER A 136 5.53 1.36 -25.71
N TRP A 137 4.67 2.37 -25.89
CA TRP A 137 3.24 2.17 -26.11
C TRP A 137 2.69 3.21 -27.10
N GLN A 138 1.56 2.86 -27.70
CA GLN A 138 0.79 3.75 -28.56
C GLN A 138 -0.67 3.72 -28.10
N VAL A 139 -1.29 4.90 -28.06
CA VAL A 139 -2.70 5.06 -27.69
C VAL A 139 -3.46 5.51 -28.93
N SER A 140 -4.59 4.87 -29.24
CA SER A 140 -5.48 5.31 -30.34
C SER A 140 -6.05 6.70 -30.07
N ALA A 141 -6.48 7.38 -31.12
CA ALA A 141 -6.98 8.75 -31.03
C ALA A 141 -8.20 8.90 -30.08
N ASP A 142 -9.02 7.86 -29.95
CA ASP A 142 -10.16 7.79 -29.04
C ASP A 142 -9.78 7.33 -27.61
N GLY A 143 -8.48 7.07 -27.34
CA GLY A 143 -7.99 6.62 -26.04
C GLY A 143 -8.41 5.21 -25.62
N LYS A 144 -9.11 4.46 -26.48
CA LYS A 144 -9.69 3.16 -26.12
C LYS A 144 -8.76 1.98 -26.38
N LYS A 145 -7.85 2.09 -27.34
CA LYS A 145 -6.90 1.02 -27.66
C LYS A 145 -5.49 1.44 -27.29
N ILE A 146 -4.81 0.56 -26.60
CA ILE A 146 -3.43 0.76 -26.17
C ILE A 146 -2.62 -0.43 -26.64
N TYR A 147 -1.64 -0.15 -27.50
CA TYR A 147 -0.68 -1.13 -27.99
C TYR A 147 0.61 -0.99 -27.19
N VAL A 148 1.06 -2.06 -26.55
CA VAL A 148 2.25 -2.06 -25.70
C VAL A 148 3.28 -3.02 -26.28
N LYS A 149 4.50 -2.54 -26.49
CA LYS A 149 5.65 -3.35 -26.83
C LYS A 149 6.49 -3.61 -25.58
N LEU A 150 6.73 -4.87 -25.26
CA LEU A 150 7.54 -5.30 -24.13
C LEU A 150 9.04 -5.27 -24.46
N ARG A 151 9.87 -5.03 -23.44
CA ARG A 151 11.31 -5.25 -23.52
C ARG A 151 11.60 -6.74 -23.61
N LYS A 152 12.64 -7.10 -24.37
CA LYS A 152 13.15 -8.47 -24.47
C LYS A 152 13.89 -8.88 -23.19
N ASN A 153 13.93 -10.19 -22.93
CA ASN A 153 14.74 -10.80 -21.87
C ASN A 153 14.43 -10.24 -20.47
N ILE A 154 13.16 -10.05 -20.14
CA ILE A 154 12.70 -9.87 -18.78
C ILE A 154 12.52 -11.26 -18.19
N LEU A 155 13.15 -11.53 -17.05
CA LEU A 155 13.15 -12.86 -16.45
C LEU A 155 12.27 -12.90 -15.21
N TRP A 156 11.53 -13.98 -15.05
CA TRP A 156 10.96 -14.39 -13.77
C TRP A 156 12.07 -14.77 -12.80
N GLN A 157 11.83 -14.58 -11.52
CA GLN A 157 12.71 -15.10 -10.47
C GLN A 157 12.62 -16.63 -10.44
N ASP A 158 13.77 -17.29 -10.26
CA ASP A 158 13.83 -18.71 -9.99
C ASP A 158 13.19 -19.01 -8.62
N PHE A 159 12.71 -20.23 -8.42
CA PHE A 159 12.11 -20.65 -7.16
C PHE A 159 12.25 -22.15 -6.91
N VAL A 160 11.97 -22.58 -5.68
CA VAL A 160 11.79 -23.99 -5.35
C VAL A 160 10.28 -24.23 -5.22
N ASP A 161 9.73 -25.13 -6.01
CA ASP A 161 8.31 -25.46 -5.98
C ASP A 161 7.92 -26.00 -4.59
N PRO A 162 6.92 -25.40 -3.92
CA PRO A 162 6.61 -25.72 -2.53
C PRO A 162 5.96 -27.10 -2.32
N TYR A 163 5.57 -27.78 -3.39
CA TYR A 163 4.96 -29.10 -3.33
C TYR A 163 5.92 -30.21 -3.72
N THR A 164 6.71 -30.01 -4.77
CA THR A 164 7.63 -31.01 -5.31
C THR A 164 9.06 -30.87 -4.78
N ASN A 165 9.36 -29.72 -4.15
CA ASN A 165 10.71 -29.34 -3.69
C ASN A 165 11.77 -29.33 -4.82
N LYS A 166 11.32 -29.16 -6.08
CA LYS A 166 12.20 -29.05 -7.23
C LYS A 166 12.55 -27.60 -7.49
N TYR A 167 13.78 -27.36 -7.88
CA TYR A 167 14.24 -26.05 -8.37
C TYR A 167 13.64 -25.80 -9.76
N VAL A 168 13.04 -24.61 -9.92
CA VAL A 168 12.50 -24.10 -11.18
C VAL A 168 13.36 -22.90 -11.59
N ALA A 169 14.02 -23.01 -12.73
CA ALA A 169 14.87 -21.96 -13.26
C ALA A 169 14.06 -20.76 -13.76
N SER A 170 14.74 -19.62 -13.90
CA SER A 170 14.15 -18.40 -14.47
C SER A 170 13.67 -18.63 -15.90
N GLU A 171 12.44 -18.22 -16.18
CA GLU A 171 11.82 -18.18 -17.51
C GLU A 171 11.63 -16.74 -17.97
N THR A 172 11.39 -16.54 -19.27
CA THR A 172 11.15 -15.21 -19.84
C THR A 172 9.70 -14.80 -19.61
N VAL A 173 9.50 -13.57 -19.15
CA VAL A 173 8.18 -12.93 -19.08
C VAL A 173 7.70 -12.59 -20.48
N THR A 174 6.45 -12.91 -20.78
CA THR A 174 5.81 -12.68 -22.07
C THR A 174 4.52 -11.87 -21.93
N ALA A 175 3.98 -11.43 -23.04
CA ALA A 175 2.66 -10.78 -23.12
C ALA A 175 1.53 -11.67 -22.59
N HIS A 176 1.67 -12.99 -22.72
CA HIS A 176 0.68 -13.97 -22.22
C HIS A 176 0.53 -13.95 -20.69
N ASP A 177 1.57 -13.57 -19.96
CA ASP A 177 1.53 -13.49 -18.48
C ASP A 177 0.65 -12.32 -18.01
N PHE A 178 0.57 -11.23 -18.79
CA PHE A 178 -0.34 -10.11 -18.52
C PHE A 178 -1.79 -10.46 -18.86
N VAL A 179 -2.00 -11.19 -19.96
CA VAL A 179 -3.32 -11.71 -20.30
C VAL A 179 -3.81 -12.63 -19.18
N PHE A 180 -2.97 -13.56 -18.73
CA PHE A 180 -3.29 -14.46 -17.63
C PHE A 180 -3.64 -13.71 -16.33
N TYR A 181 -2.90 -12.64 -15.98
CA TYR A 181 -3.23 -11.80 -14.82
C TYR A 181 -4.66 -11.24 -14.92
N VAL A 182 -5.00 -10.65 -16.06
CA VAL A 182 -6.33 -10.05 -16.24
C VAL A 182 -7.44 -11.11 -16.23
N ASP A 183 -7.22 -12.26 -16.86
CA ASP A 183 -8.17 -13.39 -16.85
C ASP A 183 -8.43 -13.88 -15.44
N VAL A 184 -7.38 -14.01 -14.61
CA VAL A 184 -7.50 -14.40 -13.20
C VAL A 184 -8.28 -13.34 -12.41
N VAL A 185 -7.97 -12.05 -12.56
CA VAL A 185 -8.68 -10.97 -11.85
C VAL A 185 -10.15 -10.91 -12.25
N ARG A 186 -10.47 -11.13 -13.53
CA ARG A 186 -11.86 -11.10 -14.04
C ARG A 186 -12.68 -12.35 -13.68
N ASN A 187 -12.04 -13.45 -13.31
CA ASN A 187 -12.72 -14.66 -12.92
C ASN A 187 -13.53 -14.43 -11.63
N MET A 188 -14.85 -14.66 -11.70
CA MET A 188 -15.77 -14.41 -10.58
C MET A 188 -15.56 -15.34 -9.38
N GLN A 189 -14.90 -16.47 -9.55
CA GLN A 189 -14.57 -17.42 -8.49
C GLN A 189 -13.27 -17.07 -7.75
N VAL A 190 -12.49 -16.11 -8.28
CA VAL A 190 -11.27 -15.60 -7.62
C VAL A 190 -11.64 -14.48 -6.65
N ASN A 191 -11.02 -14.47 -5.47
CA ASN A 191 -11.21 -13.47 -4.42
C ASN A 191 -10.53 -12.13 -4.77
N ALA A 192 -10.85 -11.57 -5.94
CA ALA A 192 -10.28 -10.36 -6.51
C ALA A 192 -11.27 -9.19 -6.60
N GLY A 193 -12.30 -9.15 -5.74
CA GLY A 193 -13.40 -8.19 -5.86
C GLY A 193 -12.96 -6.73 -5.97
N ALA A 194 -12.03 -6.30 -5.13
CA ALA A 194 -11.50 -4.93 -5.13
C ALA A 194 -10.76 -4.60 -6.46
N LEU A 195 -9.89 -5.50 -6.93
CA LEU A 195 -9.16 -5.32 -8.20
C LEU A 195 -10.10 -5.38 -9.41
N ARG A 196 -11.09 -6.28 -9.38
CA ARG A 196 -12.03 -6.47 -10.48
C ARG A 196 -12.78 -5.20 -10.85
N SER A 197 -13.11 -4.36 -9.87
CA SER A 197 -13.80 -3.09 -10.10
C SER A 197 -13.02 -2.15 -11.02
N TYR A 198 -11.70 -2.19 -11.00
CA TYR A 198 -10.86 -1.37 -11.88
C TYR A 198 -10.86 -1.85 -13.34
N PHE A 199 -11.18 -3.12 -13.58
CA PHE A 199 -11.20 -3.73 -14.91
C PHE A 199 -12.62 -3.93 -15.47
N GLN A 200 -13.66 -3.38 -14.85
CA GLN A 200 -15.03 -3.52 -15.33
C GLN A 200 -15.25 -2.91 -16.72
N ASP A 201 -14.52 -1.83 -17.04
CA ASP A 201 -14.56 -1.14 -18.32
C ASP A 201 -13.49 -1.64 -19.30
N LEU A 202 -12.68 -2.62 -18.91
CA LEU A 202 -11.77 -3.29 -19.83
C LEU A 202 -12.59 -4.23 -20.75
N GLU A 203 -12.55 -4.00 -22.05
CA GLU A 203 -13.22 -4.87 -23.04
C GLU A 203 -12.42 -6.15 -23.24
N SER A 204 -11.16 -6.02 -23.65
CA SER A 204 -10.28 -7.15 -23.89
C SER A 204 -8.80 -6.80 -23.68
N ILE A 205 -8.03 -7.84 -23.43
CA ILE A 205 -6.57 -7.83 -23.48
C ILE A 205 -6.13 -9.06 -24.28
N ARG A 206 -5.19 -8.91 -25.18
CA ARG A 206 -4.64 -10.03 -25.95
C ARG A 206 -3.15 -9.87 -26.21
N ALA A 207 -2.43 -10.95 -26.21
CA ALA A 207 -1.07 -11.02 -26.74
C ALA A 207 -1.14 -11.12 -28.27
N ILE A 208 -0.54 -10.16 -28.96
CA ILE A 208 -0.36 -10.18 -30.42
C ILE A 208 0.84 -11.08 -30.76
N SER A 209 1.86 -11.04 -29.92
CA SER A 209 3.05 -11.88 -29.91
C SER A 209 3.56 -12.01 -28.48
N ASP A 210 4.65 -12.76 -28.25
CA ASP A 210 5.29 -12.85 -26.92
C ASP A 210 5.69 -11.49 -26.34
N LEU A 211 5.89 -10.48 -27.20
CA LEU A 211 6.38 -9.17 -26.79
C LEU A 211 5.41 -8.02 -27.09
N GLU A 212 4.19 -8.31 -27.52
CA GLU A 212 3.24 -7.26 -27.89
C GLU A 212 1.86 -7.54 -27.32
N LEU A 213 1.30 -6.53 -26.66
CA LEU A 213 -0.04 -6.53 -26.08
C LEU A 213 -0.94 -5.53 -26.79
N GLU A 214 -2.20 -5.91 -26.99
CA GLU A 214 -3.30 -4.99 -27.28
C GLU A 214 -4.25 -4.99 -26.10
N VAL A 215 -4.56 -3.81 -25.58
CA VAL A 215 -5.53 -3.58 -24.49
C VAL A 215 -6.64 -2.69 -25.02
N VAL A 216 -7.89 -3.14 -24.91
CA VAL A 216 -9.07 -2.43 -25.43
C VAL A 216 -10.01 -2.10 -24.27
N TRP A 217 -10.38 -0.83 -24.16
CA TRP A 217 -11.33 -0.31 -23.18
C TRP A 217 -12.69 -0.02 -23.86
N LYS A 218 -13.79 -0.37 -23.20
CA LYS A 218 -15.16 -0.19 -23.71
C LYS A 218 -15.50 1.29 -23.95
N ASN A 219 -15.13 2.10 -22.99
CA ASN A 219 -15.44 3.53 -22.95
C ASN A 219 -14.17 4.37 -22.96
N GLU A 220 -14.31 5.62 -23.36
CA GLU A 220 -13.29 6.63 -23.09
C GLU A 220 -13.11 6.73 -21.57
N TYR A 221 -11.88 6.49 -21.11
CA TYR A 221 -11.54 6.54 -19.71
C TYR A 221 -10.14 7.12 -19.53
N TYR A 222 -10.04 8.30 -18.91
CA TYR A 222 -8.77 9.01 -18.81
C TYR A 222 -7.67 8.22 -18.10
N ARG A 223 -8.04 7.29 -17.20
CA ARG A 223 -7.08 6.40 -16.53
C ARG A 223 -6.78 5.11 -17.29
N SER A 224 -7.31 4.92 -18.50
CA SER A 224 -7.07 3.70 -19.28
C SER A 224 -5.58 3.43 -19.47
N LEU A 225 -4.79 4.48 -19.75
CA LEU A 225 -3.33 4.38 -19.84
C LEU A 225 -2.68 4.01 -18.51
N GLU A 226 -3.06 4.67 -17.39
CA GLU A 226 -2.55 4.36 -16.06
C GLU A 226 -2.85 2.92 -15.66
N MET A 227 -4.09 2.48 -15.85
CA MET A 227 -4.51 1.11 -15.53
C MET A 227 -3.78 0.08 -16.40
N THR A 228 -3.57 0.39 -17.68
CA THR A 228 -2.80 -0.48 -18.58
C THR A 228 -1.33 -0.52 -18.16
N LEU A 229 -0.68 0.62 -17.95
CA LEU A 229 0.72 0.68 -17.55
C LEU A 229 0.99 0.16 -16.14
N GLY A 230 -0.03 0.14 -15.29
CA GLY A 230 0.01 -0.47 -13.95
C GLY A 230 -0.16 -1.99 -13.92
N LEU A 231 -0.41 -2.64 -15.05
CA LEU A 231 -0.51 -4.10 -15.12
C LEU A 231 0.82 -4.73 -14.70
N ILE A 232 0.72 -5.78 -13.89
CA ILE A 232 1.80 -6.70 -13.55
C ILE A 232 1.58 -8.03 -14.27
N PRO A 233 2.61 -8.76 -14.64
CA PRO A 233 2.45 -10.13 -15.13
C PRO A 233 2.19 -11.09 -13.96
N LEU A 234 1.50 -12.20 -14.23
CA LEU A 234 1.28 -13.28 -13.27
C LEU A 234 1.98 -14.56 -13.76
N PRO A 235 2.86 -15.19 -12.97
CA PRO A 235 3.65 -16.35 -13.42
C PRO A 235 2.77 -17.60 -13.58
N ARG A 236 2.34 -17.88 -14.81
CA ARG A 236 1.49 -19.04 -15.08
C ARG A 236 2.17 -20.35 -14.68
N HIS A 237 3.47 -20.49 -14.94
CA HIS A 237 4.26 -21.68 -14.58
C HIS A 237 4.35 -21.91 -13.05
N PHE A 238 4.17 -20.87 -12.23
CA PHE A 238 4.10 -20.99 -10.77
C PHE A 238 2.71 -21.44 -10.29
N TYR A 239 1.63 -20.83 -10.83
CA TYR A 239 0.27 -21.14 -10.38
C TYR A 239 -0.36 -22.35 -11.10
N CYS A 240 0.11 -22.64 -12.32
CA CYS A 240 -0.36 -23.75 -13.17
C CYS A 240 0.84 -24.58 -13.64
N PRO A 241 1.56 -25.29 -12.73
CA PRO A 241 2.72 -26.08 -13.10
C PRO A 241 2.34 -27.16 -14.12
N ASP A 242 3.30 -27.56 -14.97
CA ASP A 242 3.14 -28.54 -16.03
C ASP A 242 1.97 -28.20 -16.99
N ASN A 243 1.69 -26.90 -17.20
CA ASN A 243 0.58 -26.41 -18.01
C ASN A 243 -0.81 -26.88 -17.54
N ALA A 244 -0.95 -27.19 -16.25
CA ALA A 244 -2.23 -27.55 -15.68
C ALA A 244 -3.30 -26.48 -15.94
N PRO A 245 -4.59 -26.85 -16.08
CA PRO A 245 -5.68 -25.88 -16.14
C PRO A 245 -5.68 -24.98 -14.89
N PHE A 246 -6.06 -23.71 -15.07
CA PHE A 246 -6.20 -22.80 -13.95
C PHE A 246 -7.41 -23.21 -13.08
N ASP A 247 -7.17 -23.40 -11.78
CA ASP A 247 -8.18 -23.70 -10.77
C ASP A 247 -8.35 -22.48 -9.85
N PRO A 248 -9.45 -21.72 -9.97
CA PRO A 248 -9.67 -20.49 -9.20
C PRO A 248 -9.87 -20.75 -7.70
N LEU A 249 -10.45 -21.90 -7.31
CA LEU A 249 -10.65 -22.23 -5.90
C LEU A 249 -9.31 -22.58 -5.23
N LYS A 250 -8.52 -23.41 -5.89
CA LYS A 250 -7.16 -23.71 -5.44
C LYS A 250 -6.29 -22.46 -5.38
N PHE A 251 -6.41 -21.56 -6.35
CA PHE A 251 -5.67 -20.28 -6.36
C PHE A 251 -5.99 -19.42 -5.13
N ASN A 252 -7.25 -19.35 -4.69
CA ASN A 252 -7.65 -18.63 -3.50
C ASN A 252 -7.04 -19.22 -2.22
N ASP A 253 -7.03 -20.55 -2.10
CA ASP A 253 -6.75 -21.27 -0.86
C ASP A 253 -5.39 -21.97 -0.81
N ASP A 254 -4.55 -21.80 -1.84
CA ASP A 254 -3.21 -22.40 -1.89
C ASP A 254 -2.27 -21.71 -0.88
N HIS A 255 -2.35 -22.12 0.37
CA HIS A 255 -1.54 -21.53 1.44
C HIS A 255 -0.05 -21.62 1.19
N LYS A 256 0.46 -22.65 0.50
CA LYS A 256 1.89 -22.77 0.22
C LYS A 256 2.34 -21.74 -0.82
N ARG A 257 1.64 -21.64 -1.97
CA ARG A 257 1.96 -20.64 -3.00
C ARG A 257 1.65 -19.22 -2.54
N ASN A 258 0.54 -19.03 -1.80
CA ASN A 258 0.15 -17.73 -1.29
C ASN A 258 1.05 -17.19 -0.16
N ASN A 259 1.94 -18.03 0.40
CA ASN A 259 3.00 -17.62 1.32
C ASN A 259 4.33 -17.27 0.61
N MET A 260 4.38 -17.43 -0.70
CA MET A 260 5.54 -17.14 -1.56
C MET A 260 5.15 -16.05 -2.57
N ILE A 261 6.17 -15.49 -3.19
CA ILE A 261 5.98 -14.64 -4.37
C ILE A 261 7.07 -14.96 -5.38
N VAL A 262 6.68 -15.25 -6.60
CA VAL A 262 7.55 -15.36 -7.77
C VAL A 262 7.26 -14.15 -8.64
N GLY A 263 8.22 -13.25 -8.73
CA GLY A 263 8.08 -11.99 -9.45
C GLY A 263 9.17 -11.79 -10.51
N CYS A 264 9.16 -10.60 -11.09
CA CYS A 264 10.18 -10.14 -12.04
C CYS A 264 10.75 -8.77 -11.64
N GLY A 265 10.52 -8.35 -10.39
CA GLY A 265 10.95 -7.08 -9.83
C GLY A 265 12.38 -7.08 -9.31
N ALA A 266 12.75 -5.97 -8.70
CA ALA A 266 14.12 -5.71 -8.27
C ALA A 266 14.59 -6.57 -7.09
N TYR A 267 13.66 -7.08 -6.29
CA TYR A 267 13.98 -7.92 -5.13
C TYR A 267 13.22 -9.25 -5.19
N LYS A 268 13.86 -10.29 -4.67
CA LYS A 268 13.33 -11.64 -4.51
C LYS A 268 13.13 -11.92 -3.03
N LEU A 269 11.97 -12.43 -2.63
CA LEU A 269 11.73 -12.90 -1.28
C LEU A 269 12.48 -14.22 -1.07
N THR A 270 13.53 -14.21 -0.24
CA THR A 270 14.38 -15.37 0.02
C THR A 270 14.06 -16.06 1.34
N GLU A 271 13.48 -15.34 2.31
CA GLU A 271 13.09 -15.91 3.60
C GLU A 271 11.82 -15.23 4.12
N ARG A 272 10.89 -16.03 4.62
CA ARG A 272 9.75 -15.58 5.42
C ARG A 272 9.70 -16.40 6.70
N VAL A 273 9.88 -15.75 7.84
CA VAL A 273 9.62 -16.33 9.16
C VAL A 273 8.34 -15.71 9.69
N ARG A 274 7.27 -16.51 9.76
CA ARG A 274 5.94 -16.05 10.12
C ARG A 274 5.96 -15.31 11.46
N ASP A 275 5.23 -14.19 11.53
CA ASP A 275 5.15 -13.28 12.69
C ASP A 275 6.50 -12.74 13.17
N ARG A 276 7.56 -12.83 12.37
CA ARG A 276 8.90 -12.43 12.76
C ARG A 276 9.61 -11.54 11.75
N LYS A 277 9.79 -11.98 10.50
CA LYS A 277 10.48 -11.19 9.47
C LYS A 277 10.23 -11.65 8.03
N PHE A 278 10.49 -10.73 7.12
CA PHE A 278 10.69 -10.99 5.69
C PHE A 278 12.12 -10.58 5.31
N VAL A 279 12.78 -11.40 4.48
CA VAL A 279 14.09 -11.08 3.91
C VAL A 279 13.96 -11.08 2.40
N LEU A 280 14.32 -9.97 1.79
CA LEU A 280 14.35 -9.81 0.34
C LEU A 280 15.79 -9.53 -0.09
N GLU A 281 16.24 -10.22 -1.12
CA GLU A 281 17.56 -10.03 -1.73
C GLU A 281 17.41 -9.48 -3.14
N ARG A 282 18.34 -8.63 -3.55
CA ARG A 282 18.33 -8.06 -4.90
C ARG A 282 18.36 -9.17 -5.93
N PHE A 283 17.49 -9.12 -6.91
CA PHE A 283 17.47 -10.04 -8.03
C PHE A 283 18.56 -9.61 -9.05
N GLU A 284 19.66 -10.35 -9.12
CA GLU A 284 20.81 -9.97 -9.94
C GLU A 284 20.46 -9.90 -11.44
N ASN A 285 19.53 -10.74 -11.91
CA ASN A 285 19.06 -10.75 -13.29
C ASN A 285 17.92 -9.75 -13.55
N TYR A 286 17.67 -8.81 -12.64
CA TYR A 286 16.66 -7.77 -12.82
C TYR A 286 16.94 -6.92 -14.07
N PHE A 287 15.98 -6.86 -14.97
CA PHE A 287 16.10 -6.13 -16.25
C PHE A 287 16.38 -4.64 -16.07
N GLY A 288 15.97 -4.05 -14.94
CA GLY A 288 16.22 -2.65 -14.60
C GLY A 288 17.70 -2.28 -14.53
N SER A 289 18.60 -3.26 -14.39
CA SER A 289 20.05 -3.06 -14.48
C SER A 289 20.45 -2.48 -15.85
N ARG A 290 19.79 -2.91 -16.92
CA ARG A 290 20.00 -2.40 -18.29
C ARG A 290 19.45 -0.98 -18.51
N LEU A 291 18.56 -0.54 -17.62
CA LEU A 291 17.93 0.78 -17.62
C LEU A 291 18.59 1.74 -16.63
N ASN A 292 19.61 1.30 -15.89
CA ASN A 292 20.22 2.03 -14.79
C ASN A 292 19.22 2.39 -13.66
N ILE A 293 18.26 1.51 -13.37
CA ILE A 293 17.28 1.66 -12.28
C ILE A 293 17.31 0.48 -11.28
N ALA A 294 18.33 -0.35 -11.31
CA ALA A 294 18.49 -1.40 -10.31
C ALA A 294 18.90 -0.81 -8.95
N PRO A 295 18.32 -1.26 -7.83
CA PRO A 295 18.72 -0.80 -6.51
C PRO A 295 20.18 -1.09 -6.19
N ALA A 296 20.84 -0.19 -5.46
CA ALA A 296 22.18 -0.41 -4.97
C ALA A 296 22.22 -1.34 -3.75
N LEU A 297 21.20 -1.31 -2.92
CA LEU A 297 21.06 -2.15 -1.72
C LEU A 297 20.89 -3.63 -2.12
N GLU A 298 21.68 -4.50 -1.48
CA GLU A 298 21.66 -5.95 -1.73
C GLU A 298 20.51 -6.65 -1.04
N LYS A 299 20.17 -6.20 0.18
CA LYS A 299 19.22 -6.89 1.05
C LYS A 299 18.26 -5.91 1.74
N ARG A 300 17.02 -6.36 1.92
CA ARG A 300 16.02 -5.69 2.77
C ARG A 300 15.52 -6.68 3.82
N ILE A 301 15.44 -6.24 5.06
CA ILE A 301 14.86 -7.00 6.16
C ILE A 301 13.72 -6.18 6.74
N LEU A 302 12.53 -6.79 6.78
CA LEU A 302 11.35 -6.23 7.40
C LEU A 302 11.05 -7.04 8.67
N GLU A 303 11.41 -6.48 9.83
CA GLU A 303 11.13 -7.09 11.13
C GLU A 303 9.66 -6.86 11.51
N ILE A 304 8.98 -7.88 12.05
CA ILE A 304 7.60 -7.76 12.53
C ILE A 304 7.66 -7.47 14.02
N VAL A 305 7.36 -6.23 14.39
CA VAL A 305 7.40 -5.75 15.78
C VAL A 305 6.13 -4.96 16.07
N LYS A 306 5.22 -5.52 16.88
CA LYS A 306 3.89 -4.95 17.12
C LYS A 306 3.94 -3.61 17.87
N ALA A 307 4.79 -3.51 18.91
CA ALA A 307 4.83 -2.36 19.80
C ALA A 307 5.60 -1.17 19.21
N ASP A 308 4.93 -0.01 19.03
CA ASP A 308 5.51 1.22 18.49
C ASP A 308 6.76 1.68 19.25
N ASN A 309 6.73 1.61 20.58
CA ASN A 309 7.86 2.01 21.40
C ASN A 309 9.06 1.09 21.22
N THR A 310 8.84 -0.22 21.02
CA THR A 310 9.93 -1.19 20.74
C THR A 310 10.57 -0.85 19.40
N ARG A 311 9.80 -0.58 18.35
CA ARG A 311 10.33 -0.16 17.04
C ARG A 311 11.18 1.11 17.16
N LEU A 312 10.72 2.09 17.97
CA LEU A 312 11.49 3.30 18.21
C LEU A 312 12.81 3.01 18.94
N GLN A 313 12.82 2.13 19.94
CA GLN A 313 14.07 1.74 20.61
C GLN A 313 15.04 1.03 19.67
N MET A 314 14.55 0.14 18.80
CA MET A 314 15.38 -0.51 17.78
C MET A 314 16.01 0.51 16.81
N LEU A 315 15.26 1.53 16.39
CA LEU A 315 15.82 2.61 15.57
C LEU A 315 16.93 3.38 16.32
N LEU A 316 16.70 3.71 17.60
CA LEU A 316 17.68 4.41 18.44
C LEU A 316 18.93 3.57 18.74
N ALA A 317 18.80 2.25 18.77
CA ALA A 317 19.89 1.29 18.93
C ALA A 317 20.65 1.01 17.60
N ASN A 318 20.21 1.59 16.46
CA ASN A 318 20.71 1.31 15.12
C ASN A 318 20.41 -0.11 14.61
N ASP A 319 19.41 -0.80 15.17
CA ASP A 319 18.91 -2.07 14.67
C ASP A 319 17.99 -1.89 13.46
N LEU A 320 17.45 -0.69 13.29
CA LEU A 320 16.65 -0.27 12.13
C LEU A 320 17.30 0.93 11.43
N ASP A 321 17.09 1.03 10.13
CA ASP A 321 17.56 2.14 9.29
C ASP A 321 16.49 3.16 8.96
N MET A 322 15.22 2.73 9.00
CA MET A 322 14.09 3.58 8.67
C MET A 322 12.86 3.16 9.48
N LEU A 323 12.14 4.15 10.00
CA LEU A 323 10.92 3.95 10.77
C LEU A 323 9.94 5.09 10.56
N GLY A 324 8.66 4.77 10.35
CA GLY A 324 7.56 5.72 10.49
C GLY A 324 7.33 6.06 11.96
N LEU A 325 7.24 7.35 12.27
CA LEU A 325 7.02 7.84 13.63
C LEU A 325 5.57 8.28 13.82
N SER A 326 5.00 8.03 14.99
CA SER A 326 3.75 8.68 15.37
C SER A 326 3.97 10.18 15.58
N ALA A 327 2.90 10.98 15.49
CA ALA A 327 2.98 12.42 15.72
C ALA A 327 3.50 12.74 17.14
N GLU A 328 3.14 11.92 18.13
CA GLU A 328 3.66 12.05 19.50
C GLU A 328 5.17 11.79 19.57
N GLN A 329 5.64 10.69 18.96
CA GLN A 329 7.07 10.36 18.92
C GLN A 329 7.88 11.45 18.20
N TRP A 330 7.34 11.98 17.10
CA TRP A 330 7.92 13.06 16.35
C TRP A 330 8.11 14.32 17.19
N ASN A 331 7.11 14.75 17.94
CA ASN A 331 7.17 15.95 18.76
C ASN A 331 8.01 15.77 20.02
N ARG A 332 7.88 14.65 20.71
CA ARG A 332 8.61 14.41 21.97
C ARG A 332 10.10 14.21 21.78
N ARG A 333 10.53 13.63 20.65
CA ARG A 333 11.91 13.22 20.41
C ARG A 333 12.58 13.98 19.26
N GLY A 334 11.83 14.44 18.29
CA GLY A 334 12.37 14.96 17.04
C GLY A 334 13.21 16.23 17.15
N SER A 335 13.15 16.96 18.29
CA SER A 335 14.03 18.10 18.55
C SER A 335 15.28 17.76 19.38
N LYS A 336 15.44 16.49 19.77
CA LYS A 336 16.53 16.02 20.63
C LYS A 336 17.44 15.07 19.86
N LYS A 337 18.75 15.12 20.14
CA LYS A 337 19.70 14.12 19.62
C LYS A 337 19.21 12.69 19.97
N PRO A 338 19.35 11.71 19.10
CA PRO A 338 20.17 11.73 17.87
C PRO A 338 19.43 12.22 16.61
N PHE A 339 18.20 12.75 16.70
CA PHE A 339 17.44 13.23 15.54
C PHE A 339 17.97 14.56 15.02
N SER A 340 17.94 14.75 13.69
CA SER A 340 18.30 16.00 13.05
C SER A 340 17.37 17.15 13.47
N LYS A 341 17.91 18.35 13.65
CA LYS A 341 17.10 19.58 13.82
C LYS A 341 16.39 19.93 12.51
N SER A 342 17.10 19.81 11.39
CA SER A 342 16.52 19.99 10.06
C SER A 342 15.52 18.87 9.74
N VAL A 343 14.54 19.19 8.89
CA VAL A 343 13.50 18.26 8.42
C VAL A 343 13.47 18.30 6.91
N LEU A 344 13.73 17.17 6.29
CA LEU A 344 13.63 17.03 4.84
C LEU A 344 12.16 16.99 4.43
N THR A 345 11.78 17.80 3.46
CA THR A 345 10.41 17.88 2.93
C THR A 345 10.38 17.67 1.42
N THR A 346 9.17 17.59 0.85
CA THR A 346 8.99 17.41 -0.60
C THR A 346 9.83 18.36 -1.43
N GLY A 347 10.52 17.83 -2.43
CA GLY A 347 11.42 18.55 -3.32
C GLY A 347 12.86 18.66 -2.82
N GLN A 348 13.16 18.28 -1.58
CA GLN A 348 14.48 18.40 -0.98
C GLN A 348 15.29 17.11 -1.02
N LYS A 349 16.62 17.25 -1.00
CA LYS A 349 17.60 16.15 -0.95
C LYS A 349 18.38 16.18 0.36
N ALA A 350 18.74 15.00 0.84
CA ALA A 350 19.56 14.86 2.05
C ALA A 350 20.93 15.51 1.93
N SER A 351 21.52 15.54 0.73
CA SER A 351 22.78 16.24 0.43
C SER A 351 22.74 17.74 0.76
N ASP A 352 21.56 18.35 0.65
CA ASP A 352 21.38 19.79 0.87
C ASP A 352 21.24 20.15 2.36
N GLN A 353 21.04 19.13 3.20
CA GLN A 353 20.86 19.27 4.65
C GLN A 353 21.70 18.21 5.39
N PRO A 354 23.03 18.38 5.48
CA PRO A 354 23.88 17.42 6.18
C PRO A 354 23.54 17.34 7.66
N LEU A 355 23.71 16.16 8.25
CA LEU A 355 23.55 15.94 9.69
C LEU A 355 24.63 16.72 10.45
N GLN A 356 24.25 17.33 11.56
CA GLN A 356 25.16 18.06 12.43
C GLN A 356 25.82 17.12 13.44
N PRO A 357 26.95 17.51 14.08
CA PRO A 357 27.61 16.68 15.08
C PRO A 357 26.67 16.17 16.16
N GLY A 358 26.65 14.85 16.33
CA GLY A 358 25.78 14.13 17.27
C GLY A 358 24.36 13.88 16.77
N GLU A 359 24.03 14.22 15.52
CA GLU A 359 22.83 13.79 14.83
C GLU A 359 23.17 12.54 14.00
N THR A 360 22.39 11.46 14.18
CA THR A 360 22.56 10.20 13.45
C THR A 360 21.29 9.77 12.74
N LEU A 361 20.17 10.42 13.01
CA LEU A 361 18.86 10.13 12.45
C LEU A 361 18.31 11.36 11.73
N ARG A 362 18.09 11.25 10.44
CA ARG A 362 17.46 12.28 9.59
C ARG A 362 15.95 12.23 9.73
N ARG A 363 15.33 13.38 9.91
CA ARG A 363 13.88 13.51 9.89
C ARG A 363 13.39 13.87 8.50
N VAL A 364 12.33 13.17 8.06
CA VAL A 364 11.65 13.43 6.78
C VAL A 364 10.16 13.54 7.01
N LYS A 365 9.51 14.51 6.38
CA LYS A 365 8.06 14.63 6.40
C LYS A 365 7.48 15.13 5.07
N TYR A 366 6.31 14.61 4.73
CA TYR A 366 5.53 15.01 3.56
C TYR A 366 4.06 14.69 3.78
N LEU A 367 3.15 15.38 3.09
CA LEU A 367 1.73 15.05 3.19
C LEU A 367 1.46 13.65 2.64
N ALA A 368 0.69 12.87 3.39
CA ALA A 368 0.28 11.54 2.94
C ALA A 368 -0.68 11.63 1.74
N ASN A 369 -0.60 10.67 0.84
CA ASN A 369 -1.59 10.49 -0.22
C ASN A 369 -2.83 9.78 0.35
N ALA A 370 -3.43 10.39 1.37
CA ALA A 370 -4.56 9.84 2.09
C ALA A 370 -5.35 10.95 2.75
N TYR A 371 -6.58 10.69 3.12
CA TYR A 371 -7.34 11.56 4.01
C TYR A 371 -8.20 10.76 4.96
N PHE A 372 -8.52 11.35 6.12
CA PHE A 372 -9.42 10.79 7.11
C PHE A 372 -10.75 11.55 7.13
N TYR A 373 -11.83 10.84 7.50
CA TYR A 373 -13.18 11.38 7.52
C TYR A 373 -14.05 10.70 8.58
N ILE A 374 -15.14 11.38 8.92
CA ILE A 374 -16.32 10.78 9.56
C ILE A 374 -17.41 10.69 8.50
N GLY A 375 -17.91 9.49 8.25
CA GLY A 375 -18.93 9.21 7.23
C GLY A 375 -20.28 8.89 7.87
N TYR A 376 -21.32 9.52 7.36
CA TYR A 376 -22.70 9.35 7.81
C TYR A 376 -23.43 8.40 6.87
N ASN A 377 -24.10 7.37 7.39
CA ASN A 377 -24.95 6.52 6.55
C ASN A 377 -26.21 7.30 6.15
N LEU A 378 -26.24 7.79 4.91
CA LEU A 378 -27.31 8.65 4.39
C LEU A 378 -28.65 7.93 4.19
N ARG A 379 -28.69 6.60 4.40
CA ARG A 379 -29.92 5.82 4.44
C ARG A 379 -30.64 5.98 5.79
N ASN A 380 -29.91 6.43 6.82
CA ASN A 380 -30.50 6.74 8.12
C ASN A 380 -31.13 8.14 8.07
N GLU A 381 -32.41 8.24 8.48
CA GLU A 381 -33.18 9.47 8.51
C GLU A 381 -32.49 10.61 9.28
N LEU A 382 -31.69 10.28 10.31
CA LEU A 382 -30.93 11.27 11.08
C LEU A 382 -30.01 12.11 10.20
N PHE A 383 -29.45 11.51 9.16
CA PHE A 383 -28.42 12.13 8.31
C PHE A 383 -28.92 12.46 6.90
N ALA A 384 -30.19 12.28 6.59
CA ALA A 384 -30.76 12.56 5.28
C ALA A 384 -30.72 14.06 4.93
N ASP A 385 -30.99 14.92 5.89
CA ASP A 385 -30.96 16.39 5.69
C ASP A 385 -29.53 16.93 5.69
N ARG A 386 -29.13 17.61 4.61
CA ARG A 386 -27.79 18.20 4.50
C ARG A 386 -27.46 19.22 5.61
N ARG A 387 -28.50 19.95 6.12
CA ARG A 387 -28.31 20.93 7.20
C ARG A 387 -27.81 20.25 8.47
N VAL A 388 -28.30 19.04 8.74
CA VAL A 388 -27.84 18.23 9.86
C VAL A 388 -26.36 17.85 9.66
N ARG A 389 -25.97 17.39 8.48
CA ARG A 389 -24.58 17.01 8.19
C ARG A 389 -23.63 18.21 8.24
N GLN A 390 -24.06 19.36 7.73
CA GLN A 390 -23.32 20.62 7.86
C GLN A 390 -23.15 21.01 9.33
N ALA A 391 -24.20 20.91 10.14
CA ALA A 391 -24.13 21.18 11.57
C ALA A 391 -23.17 20.22 12.30
N LEU A 392 -23.25 18.92 12.04
CA LEU A 392 -22.32 17.93 12.59
C LEU A 392 -20.87 18.23 12.22
N THR A 393 -20.62 18.69 10.99
CA THR A 393 -19.29 19.13 10.54
C THR A 393 -18.82 20.39 11.28
N MET A 394 -19.72 21.37 11.51
CA MET A 394 -19.41 22.58 12.28
C MET A 394 -19.25 22.30 13.79
N LEU A 395 -19.85 21.24 14.31
CA LEU A 395 -19.65 20.79 15.70
C LEU A 395 -18.36 19.99 15.88
N CYS A 396 -17.73 19.51 14.82
CA CYS A 396 -16.47 18.80 14.90
C CYS A 396 -15.30 19.78 14.98
N ASN A 397 -14.67 19.93 16.15
CA ASN A 397 -13.52 20.82 16.35
C ASN A 397 -12.25 20.20 15.73
N ARG A 398 -12.14 20.31 14.39
CA ARG A 398 -11.02 19.72 13.63
C ARG A 398 -9.68 20.38 13.93
N ASP A 399 -9.68 21.65 14.34
CA ASP A 399 -8.44 22.32 14.79
C ASP A 399 -7.97 21.78 16.14
N LYS A 400 -8.90 21.47 17.07
CA LYS A 400 -8.57 20.76 18.32
C LYS A 400 -8.03 19.35 18.01
N ILE A 401 -8.67 18.61 17.10
CA ILE A 401 -8.21 17.29 16.64
C ILE A 401 -6.82 17.39 16.02
N LEU A 402 -6.58 18.35 15.11
CA LEU A 402 -5.27 18.57 14.50
C LEU A 402 -4.20 18.85 15.55
N ARG A 403 -4.50 19.69 16.53
CA ARG A 403 -3.55 20.06 17.59
C ARG A 403 -3.29 18.91 18.57
N GLU A 404 -4.33 18.26 19.07
CA GLU A 404 -4.23 17.34 20.21
C GLU A 404 -4.01 15.87 19.80
N VAL A 405 -4.51 15.45 18.63
CA VAL A 405 -4.37 14.09 18.12
C VAL A 405 -3.20 14.00 17.14
N TYR A 406 -3.13 14.94 16.20
CA TYR A 406 -2.08 14.95 15.16
C TYR A 406 -0.90 15.87 15.49
N HIS A 407 -0.91 16.57 16.63
CA HIS A 407 0.18 17.46 17.07
C HIS A 407 0.61 18.47 15.99
N ASN A 408 -0.36 19.00 15.25
CA ASN A 408 -0.18 19.88 14.08
C ASN A 408 0.60 19.25 12.92
N GLN A 409 0.67 17.91 12.85
CA GLN A 409 1.28 17.20 11.73
C GLN A 409 0.20 16.80 10.72
N GLY A 410 -0.24 17.73 9.92
CA GLY A 410 -1.30 17.57 8.92
C GLY A 410 -2.02 18.87 8.58
N ARG A 411 -3.12 18.74 7.85
CA ARG A 411 -3.98 19.86 7.45
C ARG A 411 -5.44 19.45 7.47
N VAL A 412 -6.32 20.32 7.95
CA VAL A 412 -7.78 20.19 7.79
C VAL A 412 -8.13 20.37 6.33
N ILE A 413 -9.02 19.54 5.80
CA ILE A 413 -9.39 19.50 4.39
C ILE A 413 -10.90 19.67 4.16
N SER A 414 -11.28 20.00 2.91
CA SER A 414 -12.65 20.23 2.47
C SER A 414 -13.11 19.30 1.35
N GLY A 415 -12.31 18.31 0.95
CA GLY A 415 -12.64 17.46 -0.19
C GLY A 415 -11.77 16.22 -0.31
N PRO A 416 -12.06 15.32 -1.28
CA PRO A 416 -11.55 13.97 -1.34
C PRO A 416 -10.28 13.79 -2.18
N PHE A 417 -9.77 14.86 -2.79
CA PHE A 417 -8.60 14.75 -3.66
C PHE A 417 -7.29 14.92 -2.89
N PHE A 418 -6.19 14.44 -3.46
CA PHE A 418 -4.87 14.63 -2.88
C PHE A 418 -4.55 16.13 -2.74
N TYR A 419 -4.31 16.60 -1.54
CA TYR A 419 -4.19 18.02 -1.20
C TYR A 419 -3.14 18.78 -2.01
N ASN A 420 -2.02 18.13 -2.38
CA ASN A 420 -0.95 18.73 -3.17
C ASN A 420 -1.13 18.54 -4.69
N SER A 421 -2.21 17.89 -5.13
CA SER A 421 -2.51 17.78 -6.56
C SER A 421 -3.27 19.01 -7.07
N PRO A 422 -3.23 19.31 -8.38
CA PRO A 422 -4.03 20.36 -8.98
C PRO A 422 -5.54 20.07 -8.93
N TYR A 423 -5.93 18.83 -8.71
CA TYR A 423 -7.33 18.39 -8.64
C TYR A 423 -8.03 18.81 -7.35
N TYR A 424 -7.27 19.18 -6.30
CA TYR A 424 -7.82 19.68 -5.04
C TYR A 424 -7.96 21.20 -5.09
N ASP A 425 -9.20 21.71 -4.99
CA ASP A 425 -9.46 23.15 -4.94
C ASP A 425 -9.17 23.71 -3.52
N LYS A 426 -8.03 24.39 -3.38
CA LYS A 426 -7.62 25.04 -2.13
C LYS A 426 -8.40 26.31 -1.81
N SER A 427 -9.17 26.84 -2.74
CA SER A 427 -10.04 28.00 -2.51
C SER A 427 -11.26 27.65 -1.66
N ILE A 428 -11.73 26.38 -1.75
CA ILE A 428 -12.82 25.86 -0.93
C ILE A 428 -12.30 25.57 0.48
N LYS A 429 -12.56 26.51 1.40
CA LYS A 429 -12.11 26.35 2.79
C LYS A 429 -12.99 25.37 3.54
N PRO A 430 -12.44 24.57 4.48
CA PRO A 430 -13.24 23.74 5.36
C PRO A 430 -14.28 24.58 6.13
N LEU A 431 -15.47 24.02 6.39
CA LEU A 431 -16.44 24.67 7.28
C LEU A 431 -15.78 24.92 8.65
N PRO A 432 -15.93 26.10 9.27
CA PRO A 432 -15.31 26.38 10.56
C PRO A 432 -15.98 25.58 11.70
N TYR A 433 -15.28 25.42 12.82
CA TYR A 433 -15.91 25.02 14.08
C TYR A 433 -16.78 26.20 14.57
N ASP A 434 -18.09 26.03 14.53
CA ASP A 434 -19.07 27.07 14.89
C ASP A 434 -20.33 26.41 15.51
N PRO A 435 -20.29 26.14 16.83
CA PRO A 435 -21.42 25.54 17.52
C PRO A 435 -22.73 26.36 17.45
N ALA A 436 -22.61 27.70 17.44
CA ALA A 436 -23.81 28.57 17.41
C ALA A 436 -24.56 28.40 16.08
N LYS A 437 -23.83 28.50 14.97
CA LYS A 437 -24.41 28.30 13.64
C LYS A 437 -24.88 26.86 13.41
N ALA A 438 -24.18 25.88 13.99
CA ALA A 438 -24.60 24.48 13.94
C ALA A 438 -25.97 24.27 14.62
N LEU A 439 -26.20 24.87 15.80
CA LEU A 439 -27.47 24.80 16.51
C LEU A 439 -28.60 25.50 15.72
N GLU A 440 -28.31 26.64 15.06
CA GLU A 440 -29.27 27.30 14.15
C GLU A 440 -29.68 26.39 12.99
N LEU A 441 -28.71 25.70 12.36
CA LEU A 441 -28.97 24.73 11.30
C LEU A 441 -29.82 23.55 11.80
N LEU A 442 -29.47 22.97 12.96
CA LEU A 442 -30.25 21.89 13.57
C LEU A 442 -31.69 22.33 13.87
N LYS A 443 -31.86 23.51 14.46
CA LYS A 443 -33.18 24.09 14.72
C LYS A 443 -33.95 24.27 13.42
N SER A 444 -33.35 24.82 12.37
CA SER A 444 -33.96 24.97 11.06
C SER A 444 -34.34 23.63 10.41
N ALA A 445 -33.65 22.56 10.76
CA ALA A 445 -33.94 21.19 10.33
C ALA A 445 -35.00 20.50 11.23
N GLY A 446 -35.51 21.19 12.26
CA GLY A 446 -36.55 20.71 13.17
C GLY A 446 -36.06 19.98 14.41
N TRP A 447 -34.74 20.06 14.72
CA TRP A 447 -34.16 19.48 15.92
C TRP A 447 -34.08 20.50 17.05
N GLN A 448 -34.70 20.21 18.19
CA GLN A 448 -34.67 21.03 19.39
C GLN A 448 -34.91 20.14 20.62
N ASP A 449 -34.44 20.55 21.79
CA ASP A 449 -34.76 19.89 23.05
C ASP A 449 -36.21 20.30 23.44
N SER A 450 -37.20 19.46 23.15
CA SER A 450 -38.61 19.78 23.35
C SER A 450 -39.13 19.32 24.71
N ASP A 451 -38.46 18.39 25.37
CA ASP A 451 -38.85 17.85 26.68
C ASP A 451 -37.92 18.28 27.84
N GLY A 452 -36.84 19.01 27.54
CA GLY A 452 -35.97 19.62 28.53
C GLY A 452 -34.97 18.62 29.16
N ASP A 453 -34.71 17.46 28.54
CA ASP A 453 -33.79 16.48 29.06
C ASP A 453 -32.31 16.69 28.60
N GLY A 454 -32.07 17.73 27.82
CA GLY A 454 -30.76 18.12 27.33
C GLY A 454 -30.33 17.43 26.03
N ILE A 455 -31.19 16.56 25.45
CA ILE A 455 -30.94 15.90 24.15
C ILE A 455 -31.93 16.45 23.12
N LEU A 456 -31.41 16.88 21.96
CA LEU A 456 -32.23 17.31 20.85
C LEU A 456 -33.17 16.19 20.38
N ASP A 457 -34.40 16.54 20.09
CA ASP A 457 -35.38 15.62 19.54
C ASP A 457 -36.10 16.23 18.33
N LYS A 458 -36.72 15.36 17.53
CA LYS A 458 -37.56 15.70 16.39
C LYS A 458 -38.63 14.65 16.23
N ASN A 459 -39.94 15.06 16.26
CA ASN A 459 -41.07 14.13 16.14
C ASN A 459 -41.00 12.96 17.15
N GLY A 460 -40.57 13.23 18.38
CA GLY A 460 -40.42 12.24 19.45
C GLY A 460 -39.22 11.29 19.33
N LYS A 461 -38.35 11.48 18.33
CA LYS A 461 -37.09 10.74 18.20
C LYS A 461 -35.96 11.59 18.74
N LYS A 462 -35.20 11.07 19.72
CA LYS A 462 -33.97 11.68 20.25
C LYS A 462 -32.84 11.64 19.22
N PHE A 463 -31.99 12.66 19.23
CA PHE A 463 -30.76 12.66 18.41
C PHE A 463 -29.67 11.82 19.04
N VAL A 464 -29.81 10.53 18.92
CA VAL A 464 -28.89 9.52 19.44
C VAL A 464 -28.41 8.65 18.29
N PHE A 465 -27.11 8.39 18.20
CA PHE A 465 -26.53 7.50 17.18
C PHE A 465 -25.23 6.85 17.66
N THR A 466 -24.82 5.80 16.95
CA THR A 466 -23.59 5.04 17.23
C THR A 466 -22.55 5.26 16.14
N ALA A 467 -21.35 5.65 16.55
CA ALA A 467 -20.16 5.70 15.69
C ALA A 467 -19.32 4.44 15.85
N LEU A 468 -18.98 3.78 14.74
CA LEU A 468 -18.07 2.65 14.75
C LEU A 468 -16.64 3.12 14.98
N GLN A 469 -15.89 2.37 15.78
CA GLN A 469 -14.47 2.57 16.09
C GLN A 469 -13.70 1.27 15.82
N VAL A 470 -12.48 1.38 15.28
CA VAL A 470 -11.58 0.22 15.16
C VAL A 470 -10.88 -0.01 16.50
N SER A 471 -11.05 -1.20 17.10
CA SER A 471 -10.39 -1.59 18.35
C SER A 471 -8.87 -1.44 18.26
N GLY A 472 -8.25 -0.91 19.31
CA GLY A 472 -6.81 -0.75 19.40
C GLY A 472 -6.23 0.40 18.53
N ASN A 473 -7.06 1.29 17.99
CA ASN A 473 -6.63 2.48 17.28
C ASN A 473 -6.70 3.74 18.16
N PRO A 474 -5.61 4.13 18.84
CA PRO A 474 -5.62 5.24 19.80
C PRO A 474 -5.86 6.60 19.16
N VAL A 475 -5.51 6.77 17.88
CA VAL A 475 -5.77 8.01 17.12
C VAL A 475 -7.27 8.19 16.92
N GLN A 476 -7.95 7.14 16.46
CA GLN A 476 -9.39 7.16 16.23
C GLN A 476 -10.18 7.28 17.54
N GLU A 477 -9.74 6.60 18.59
CA GLU A 477 -10.33 6.68 19.93
C GLU A 477 -10.34 8.11 20.46
N LYS A 478 -9.18 8.77 20.44
CA LYS A 478 -9.04 10.15 20.91
C LYS A 478 -9.84 11.14 20.04
N LEU A 479 -9.83 10.94 18.71
CA LEU A 479 -10.58 11.74 17.77
C LEU A 479 -12.10 11.66 18.03
N LEU A 480 -12.63 10.43 18.14
CA LEU A 480 -14.06 10.22 18.38
C LEU A 480 -14.49 10.71 19.77
N SER A 481 -13.62 10.61 20.79
CA SER A 481 -13.88 11.16 22.12
C SER A 481 -14.02 12.68 22.09
N ILE A 482 -13.15 13.40 21.37
CA ILE A 482 -13.26 14.86 21.18
C ILE A 482 -14.59 15.20 20.48
N PHE A 483 -14.93 14.50 19.41
CA PHE A 483 -16.16 14.74 18.68
C PHE A 483 -17.41 14.45 19.54
N LYS A 484 -17.39 13.37 20.33
CA LYS A 484 -18.46 13.04 21.28
C LYS A 484 -18.70 14.17 22.29
N GLU A 485 -17.62 14.72 22.85
CA GLU A 485 -17.72 15.84 23.80
C GLU A 485 -18.33 17.10 23.13
N ASP A 486 -17.92 17.41 21.90
CA ASP A 486 -18.45 18.55 21.16
C ASP A 486 -19.93 18.38 20.84
N LEU A 487 -20.35 17.17 20.46
CA LEU A 487 -21.76 16.83 20.19
C LEU A 487 -22.62 16.88 21.45
N ALA A 488 -22.11 16.35 22.58
CA ALA A 488 -22.85 16.36 23.86
C ALA A 488 -23.18 17.79 24.31
N ARG A 489 -22.25 18.74 24.10
CA ARG A 489 -22.50 20.16 24.40
C ARG A 489 -23.60 20.77 23.53
N ALA A 490 -23.88 20.18 22.37
CA ALA A 490 -24.92 20.59 21.46
C ALA A 490 -26.24 19.79 21.62
N GLY A 491 -26.36 18.96 22.67
CA GLY A 491 -27.54 18.14 22.92
C GLY A 491 -27.65 16.92 22.00
N ILE A 492 -26.53 16.36 21.51
CA ILE A 492 -26.50 15.15 20.69
C ILE A 492 -25.76 14.04 21.41
N ASP A 493 -26.39 12.87 21.58
CA ASP A 493 -25.78 11.70 22.24
C ASP A 493 -25.15 10.78 21.19
N MET A 494 -23.82 10.80 21.09
CA MET A 494 -23.05 9.87 20.27
C MET A 494 -22.49 8.72 21.13
N LYS A 495 -22.86 7.50 20.79
CA LYS A 495 -22.26 6.27 21.36
C LYS A 495 -21.10 5.84 20.49
N ILE A 496 -20.06 5.24 21.11
CA ILE A 496 -18.91 4.69 20.40
C ILE A 496 -18.95 3.17 20.53
N SER A 497 -18.83 2.46 19.40
CA SER A 497 -18.81 1.01 19.32
C SER A 497 -17.44 0.52 18.81
N PRO A 498 -16.52 0.07 19.70
CA PRO A 498 -15.25 -0.49 19.27
C PRO A 498 -15.45 -1.90 18.70
N LEU A 499 -14.86 -2.16 17.53
CA LEU A 499 -14.96 -3.41 16.79
C LEU A 499 -13.58 -3.82 16.25
N GLU A 500 -13.34 -5.12 16.21
CA GLU A 500 -12.20 -5.67 15.49
C GLU A 500 -12.32 -5.41 13.98
N TRP A 501 -11.18 -5.20 13.31
CA TRP A 501 -11.16 -4.78 11.91
C TRP A 501 -12.02 -5.61 10.95
N PRO A 502 -12.01 -6.97 10.99
CA PRO A 502 -12.85 -7.77 10.10
C PRO A 502 -14.35 -7.54 10.33
N VAL A 503 -14.76 -7.36 11.58
CA VAL A 503 -16.16 -7.09 11.95
C VAL A 503 -16.57 -5.69 11.50
N TYR A 504 -15.68 -4.70 11.69
CA TYR A 504 -15.87 -3.34 11.24
C TYR A 504 -16.14 -3.28 9.74
N ILE A 505 -15.27 -3.90 8.92
CA ILE A 505 -15.42 -3.94 7.46
C ILE A 505 -16.70 -4.68 7.06
N SER A 506 -17.00 -5.81 7.68
CA SER A 506 -18.25 -6.55 7.41
C SER A 506 -19.51 -5.69 7.64
N LYS A 507 -19.52 -4.86 8.69
CA LYS A 507 -20.63 -3.92 8.93
C LYS A 507 -20.73 -2.85 7.85
N LEU A 508 -19.61 -2.30 7.41
CA LEU A 508 -19.58 -1.32 6.31
C LEU A 508 -20.11 -1.94 5.00
N ASP A 509 -19.65 -3.13 4.65
CA ASP A 509 -20.06 -3.83 3.43
C ASP A 509 -21.55 -4.18 3.44
N LYS A 510 -22.08 -4.54 4.60
CA LYS A 510 -23.52 -4.80 4.81
C LYS A 510 -24.35 -3.53 4.97
N ARG A 511 -23.73 -2.34 5.04
CA ARG A 511 -24.40 -1.05 5.32
C ARG A 511 -25.10 -1.02 6.69
N ASP A 512 -24.70 -1.92 7.61
CA ASP A 512 -25.24 -2.07 8.98
C ASP A 512 -24.47 -1.19 9.97
N TYR A 513 -24.61 0.13 9.83
CA TYR A 513 -24.00 1.10 10.72
C TYR A 513 -24.69 2.46 10.56
N GLU A 514 -24.47 3.39 11.52
CA GLU A 514 -25.00 4.74 11.48
C GLU A 514 -23.88 5.73 11.09
N VAL A 515 -22.75 5.71 11.80
CA VAL A 515 -21.59 6.56 11.54
C VAL A 515 -20.31 5.72 11.55
N CYS A 516 -19.41 6.02 10.63
CA CYS A 516 -18.07 5.40 10.58
C CYS A 516 -16.97 6.46 10.60
N SER A 517 -15.78 6.09 11.03
CA SER A 517 -14.58 6.92 10.91
C SER A 517 -13.49 6.11 10.23
N LEU A 518 -13.01 6.58 9.08
CA LEU A 518 -12.03 5.87 8.25
C LEU A 518 -11.12 6.85 7.50
N GLY A 519 -10.23 6.28 6.68
CA GLY A 519 -9.41 7.01 5.73
C GLY A 519 -9.40 6.34 4.36
N TRP A 520 -9.13 7.12 3.33
CA TRP A 520 -8.87 6.66 1.99
C TRP A 520 -7.41 6.91 1.60
N GLN A 521 -6.77 5.89 1.07
CA GLN A 521 -5.52 6.06 0.33
C GLN A 521 -5.86 6.55 -1.08
N LEU A 522 -5.11 7.50 -1.57
CA LEU A 522 -5.37 8.15 -2.86
C LEU A 522 -4.27 7.83 -3.87
N PRO A 523 -4.59 7.48 -5.11
CA PRO A 523 -3.67 7.64 -6.22
C PRO A 523 -3.43 9.13 -6.49
N PHE A 524 -2.39 9.46 -7.26
CA PHE A 524 -2.11 10.85 -7.63
C PHE A 524 -3.29 11.49 -8.38
N GLU A 525 -3.87 10.76 -9.34
CA GLU A 525 -5.11 11.12 -10.01
C GLU A 525 -6.23 10.21 -9.52
N SER A 526 -7.13 10.75 -8.70
CA SER A 526 -8.24 9.99 -8.13
C SER A 526 -9.44 9.96 -9.05
N ASP A 527 -9.96 8.78 -9.35
CA ASP A 527 -11.28 8.60 -9.94
C ASP A 527 -12.34 8.58 -8.84
N PRO A 528 -13.23 9.58 -8.76
CA PRO A 528 -14.23 9.64 -7.70
C PRO A 528 -15.36 8.61 -7.83
N TYR A 529 -15.46 7.91 -8.96
CA TYR A 529 -16.57 7.02 -9.29
C TYR A 529 -16.83 5.94 -8.22
N GLN A 530 -15.78 5.22 -7.83
CA GLN A 530 -15.90 4.08 -6.91
C GLN A 530 -16.47 4.46 -5.54
N VAL A 531 -16.13 5.63 -5.02
CA VAL A 531 -16.51 6.08 -3.67
C VAL A 531 -17.76 6.94 -3.68
N TRP A 532 -18.03 7.64 -4.78
CA TRP A 532 -19.01 8.73 -4.77
C TRP A 532 -20.18 8.57 -5.73
N HIS A 533 -20.03 7.77 -6.81
CA HIS A 533 -21.13 7.57 -7.76
C HIS A 533 -22.25 6.76 -7.13
N SER A 534 -23.53 7.15 -7.39
CA SER A 534 -24.70 6.52 -6.78
C SER A 534 -24.83 5.03 -7.11
N SER A 535 -24.39 4.58 -8.30
CA SER A 535 -24.39 3.16 -8.68
C SER A 535 -23.50 2.28 -7.78
N GLN A 536 -22.55 2.88 -7.06
CA GLN A 536 -21.62 2.18 -6.15
C GLN A 536 -22.17 2.08 -4.71
N ALA A 537 -23.38 2.55 -4.47
CA ALA A 537 -23.97 2.60 -3.13
C ALA A 537 -24.33 1.22 -2.57
N LEU A 538 -24.76 0.27 -3.40
CA LEU A 538 -25.17 -1.06 -2.95
C LEU A 538 -24.00 -2.01 -2.78
N ASN A 539 -23.18 -2.19 -3.82
CA ASN A 539 -22.14 -3.23 -3.88
C ASN A 539 -20.72 -2.67 -4.08
N GLY A 540 -20.55 -1.33 -4.09
CA GLY A 540 -19.26 -0.67 -4.25
C GLY A 540 -18.76 -0.02 -2.97
N SER A 541 -17.77 0.87 -3.10
CA SER A 541 -17.14 1.56 -1.96
C SER A 541 -17.90 2.82 -1.51
N ASN A 542 -19.04 3.15 -2.12
CA ASN A 542 -19.93 4.21 -1.63
C ASN A 542 -20.72 3.69 -0.42
N HIS A 543 -20.01 3.46 0.67
CA HIS A 543 -20.57 2.86 1.89
C HIS A 543 -21.67 3.72 2.50
N ILE A 544 -21.54 5.04 2.42
CA ILE A 544 -22.50 5.99 3.01
C ILE A 544 -23.81 6.12 2.23
N GLY A 545 -23.88 5.64 0.97
CA GLY A 545 -25.06 5.77 0.13
C GLY A 545 -25.27 7.18 -0.42
N PHE A 546 -24.21 7.93 -0.66
CA PHE A 546 -24.30 9.22 -1.32
C PHE A 546 -24.91 9.08 -2.72
N ALA A 547 -25.94 9.88 -2.99
CA ALA A 547 -26.60 9.91 -4.28
C ALA A 547 -26.98 11.35 -4.62
N ASN A 548 -26.33 11.90 -5.64
CA ASN A 548 -26.59 13.25 -6.14
C ASN A 548 -26.46 13.25 -7.67
N PRO A 549 -27.55 13.44 -8.43
CA PRO A 549 -27.51 13.35 -9.88
C PRO A 549 -26.59 14.37 -10.56
N ALA A 550 -26.33 15.53 -9.93
CA ALA A 550 -25.37 16.49 -10.47
C ALA A 550 -23.92 16.00 -10.27
N ALA A 551 -23.64 15.39 -9.11
CA ALA A 551 -22.36 14.76 -8.83
C ALA A 551 -22.10 13.58 -9.78
N ASP A 552 -23.09 12.70 -9.99
CA ASP A 552 -22.96 11.55 -10.88
C ASP A 552 -22.60 11.99 -12.31
N ARG A 553 -23.29 12.99 -12.86
CA ARG A 553 -22.96 13.53 -14.20
C ARG A 553 -21.54 14.09 -14.29
N ILE A 554 -21.10 14.82 -13.26
CA ILE A 554 -19.74 15.36 -13.23
C ILE A 554 -18.72 14.23 -13.12
N ILE A 555 -18.94 13.21 -12.31
CA ILE A 555 -18.08 12.04 -12.17
C ILE A 555 -17.94 11.30 -13.51
N GLU A 556 -19.05 11.10 -14.23
CA GLU A 556 -19.03 10.49 -15.55
C GLU A 556 -18.28 11.36 -16.58
N GLU A 557 -18.45 12.69 -16.52
CA GLU A 557 -17.71 13.61 -17.40
C GLU A 557 -16.21 13.62 -17.08
N ILE A 558 -15.82 13.60 -15.78
CA ILE A 558 -14.41 13.45 -15.37
C ILE A 558 -13.80 12.23 -16.03
N ARG A 559 -14.48 11.08 -15.97
CA ARG A 559 -13.97 9.81 -16.51
C ARG A 559 -13.70 9.85 -18.01
N ARG A 560 -14.51 10.61 -18.78
CA ARG A 560 -14.41 10.73 -20.24
C ARG A 560 -13.53 11.88 -20.71
N THR A 561 -13.03 12.71 -19.80
CA THR A 561 -12.26 13.93 -20.14
C THR A 561 -10.76 13.64 -20.09
N PHE A 562 -10.11 13.59 -21.27
CA PHE A 562 -8.65 13.44 -21.40
C PHE A 562 -7.91 14.76 -21.19
N ASP A 563 -8.52 15.90 -21.53
CA ASP A 563 -7.94 17.21 -21.26
C ASP A 563 -7.78 17.46 -19.76
N THR A 564 -6.54 17.62 -19.32
CA THR A 564 -6.18 17.75 -17.90
C THR A 564 -6.75 19.02 -17.28
N ALA A 565 -6.75 20.16 -18.01
CA ALA A 565 -7.25 21.42 -17.47
C ALA A 565 -8.75 21.37 -17.25
N LYS A 566 -9.51 20.84 -18.24
CA LYS A 566 -10.95 20.61 -18.10
C LYS A 566 -11.27 19.60 -16.99
N ARG A 567 -10.47 18.55 -16.85
CA ARG A 567 -10.66 17.55 -15.77
C ARG A 567 -10.42 18.16 -14.38
N ILE A 568 -9.43 19.03 -14.23
CA ILE A 568 -9.19 19.79 -12.98
C ILE A 568 -10.43 20.65 -12.65
N GLU A 569 -10.98 21.40 -13.61
CA GLU A 569 -12.19 22.19 -13.41
C GLU A 569 -13.38 21.34 -12.93
N LEU A 570 -13.59 20.19 -13.57
CA LEU A 570 -14.65 19.25 -13.17
C LEU A 570 -14.45 18.71 -11.75
N CYS A 571 -13.21 18.39 -11.37
CA CYS A 571 -12.88 17.96 -10.01
C CYS A 571 -13.16 19.08 -8.97
N HIS A 572 -12.85 20.33 -9.29
CA HIS A 572 -13.17 21.48 -8.44
C HIS A 572 -14.70 21.65 -8.29
N ARG A 573 -15.45 21.52 -9.36
CA ARG A 573 -16.93 21.54 -9.32
C ARG A 573 -17.49 20.40 -8.48
N PHE A 574 -16.93 19.21 -8.61
CA PHE A 574 -17.32 18.05 -7.80
C PHE A 574 -16.99 18.28 -6.31
N GLN A 575 -15.80 18.78 -5.99
CA GLN A 575 -15.43 19.12 -4.60
C GLN A 575 -16.39 20.15 -4.01
N LYS A 576 -16.86 21.13 -4.79
CA LYS A 576 -17.85 22.11 -4.34
C LYS A 576 -19.17 21.45 -3.95
N ILE A 577 -19.67 20.50 -4.74
CA ILE A 577 -20.89 19.73 -4.41
C ILE A 577 -20.70 19.00 -3.08
N LEU A 578 -19.58 18.29 -2.89
CA LEU A 578 -19.31 17.59 -1.64
C LEU A 578 -19.18 18.54 -0.44
N HIS A 579 -18.63 19.72 -0.67
CA HIS A 579 -18.55 20.76 0.37
C HIS A 579 -19.93 21.29 0.77
N GLU A 580 -20.85 21.43 -0.16
CA GLU A 580 -22.23 21.86 0.11
C GLU A 580 -23.06 20.75 0.75
N GLU A 581 -22.92 19.51 0.30
CA GLU A 581 -23.68 18.37 0.76
C GLU A 581 -23.17 17.76 2.08
N GLN A 582 -21.89 17.93 2.41
CA GLN A 582 -21.22 17.37 3.59
C GLN A 582 -21.55 15.88 3.85
N PRO A 583 -21.44 14.99 2.85
CA PRO A 583 -21.71 13.56 3.07
C PRO A 583 -20.67 12.91 4.00
N TYR A 584 -19.49 13.51 4.07
CA TYR A 584 -18.44 13.29 5.06
C TYR A 584 -18.16 14.57 5.82
N THR A 585 -17.85 14.47 7.10
CA THR A 585 -17.00 15.46 7.74
C THR A 585 -15.56 15.11 7.34
N PHE A 586 -15.03 15.82 6.33
CA PHE A 586 -13.63 15.72 5.96
C PHE A 586 -12.76 16.20 7.12
N LEU A 587 -11.89 15.35 7.60
CA LEU A 587 -11.07 15.65 8.77
C LEU A 587 -9.71 16.23 8.35
N ILE A 588 -8.74 15.37 8.13
CA ILE A 588 -7.33 15.74 8.04
C ILE A 588 -6.65 14.90 6.96
N VAL A 589 -5.77 15.54 6.19
CA VAL A 589 -4.65 14.87 5.53
C VAL A 589 -3.47 14.93 6.49
N PRO A 590 -2.96 13.79 7.01
CA PRO A 590 -1.82 13.77 7.91
C PRO A 590 -0.50 13.95 7.15
N GLU A 591 0.54 14.37 7.87
CA GLU A 591 1.91 14.23 7.39
C GLU A 591 2.42 12.81 7.66
N THR A 592 3.07 12.20 6.68
CA THR A 592 3.91 11.03 6.87
C THR A 592 5.20 11.50 7.53
N LEU A 593 5.52 10.93 8.68
CA LEU A 593 6.65 11.32 9.52
C LEU A 593 7.63 10.15 9.57
N GLN A 594 8.85 10.33 9.12
CA GLN A 594 9.84 9.27 9.06
C GLN A 594 11.17 9.70 9.68
N ALA A 595 11.84 8.73 10.29
CA ALA A 595 13.22 8.86 10.71
C ALA A 595 14.09 7.85 9.94
N LEU A 596 15.19 8.32 9.40
CA LEU A 596 16.12 7.55 8.59
C LEU A 596 17.52 7.61 9.19
N SER A 597 18.21 6.49 9.24
CA SER A 597 19.62 6.42 9.61
C SER A 597 20.47 7.32 8.71
N GLY A 598 21.40 8.06 9.30
CA GLY A 598 22.33 8.93 8.59
C GLY A 598 23.27 8.17 7.65
N ARG A 599 23.37 6.84 7.77
CA ARG A 599 24.13 5.99 6.83
C ARG A 599 23.44 5.80 5.48
N LEU A 600 22.15 6.15 5.38
CA LEU A 600 21.40 6.08 4.12
C LEU A 600 21.71 7.34 3.29
N GLU A 601 22.26 7.11 2.13
CA GLU A 601 22.61 8.14 1.17
C GLU A 601 21.62 8.17 0.00
N ASN A 602 21.71 9.25 -0.80
CA ASN A 602 20.82 9.51 -1.94
C ASN A 602 19.33 9.59 -1.55
N VAL A 603 19.07 10.03 -0.34
CA VAL A 603 17.70 10.25 0.14
C VAL A 603 17.15 11.54 -0.47
N GLN A 604 16.06 11.40 -1.22
CA GLN A 604 15.31 12.53 -1.79
C GLN A 604 13.82 12.34 -1.52
N CYS A 605 13.16 13.40 -1.12
CA CYS A 605 11.72 13.44 -0.92
C CYS A 605 11.03 13.94 -2.19
N PHE A 606 10.39 13.04 -2.94
CA PHE A 606 9.64 13.33 -4.15
C PHE A 606 8.21 13.80 -3.85
N PRO A 607 7.43 14.28 -4.83
CA PRO A 607 6.03 14.66 -4.64
C PRO A 607 5.15 13.57 -4.02
N LEU A 608 5.42 12.30 -4.32
CA LEU A 608 4.70 11.14 -3.77
C LEU A 608 5.41 10.49 -2.56
N GLY A 609 6.44 11.13 -2.01
CA GLY A 609 7.21 10.67 -0.86
C GLY A 609 8.59 10.12 -1.19
N LEU A 610 9.08 9.20 -0.36
CA LEU A 610 10.40 8.61 -0.52
C LEU A 610 10.35 7.42 -1.50
N ASN A 611 11.40 7.29 -2.32
CA ASN A 611 11.66 6.05 -3.06
C ASN A 611 12.92 5.39 -2.51
N SER A 612 12.73 4.39 -1.67
CA SER A 612 13.83 3.69 -1.01
C SER A 612 14.64 2.77 -1.94
N GLU A 613 14.22 2.56 -3.18
CA GLU A 613 15.04 1.83 -4.17
C GLU A 613 16.21 2.68 -4.67
N CYS A 614 16.11 4.02 -4.55
CA CYS A 614 17.20 4.92 -4.89
C CYS A 614 18.28 5.00 -3.80
N PHE A 615 18.04 4.46 -2.60
CA PHE A 615 18.97 4.56 -1.48
C PHE A 615 20.18 3.66 -1.66
N TYR A 616 21.32 4.08 -1.09
CA TYR A 616 22.48 3.23 -0.89
C TYR A 616 23.07 3.49 0.51
N ILE A 617 23.95 2.61 0.96
CA ILE A 617 24.68 2.76 2.22
C ILE A 617 26.11 3.16 1.89
N ALA A 618 26.57 4.30 2.43
CA ALA A 618 27.99 4.67 2.39
C ALA A 618 28.79 3.68 3.26
N ARG A 619 29.88 3.17 2.71
CA ARG A 619 30.84 2.31 3.42
C ARG A 619 31.97 3.14 3.98
#